data_64218f48d1a8e86e74dcc1e987b2e9c2
#
_entry.id   64218f48d1a8e86e74dcc1e987b2e9c2
#
_cell.length_a   1.000
_cell.length_b   1.000
_cell.length_c   1.000
_cell.angle_alpha   90.00
_cell.angle_beta   90.00
_cell.angle_gamma   90.00
#
_symmetry.space_group_name_H-M   'P 1'
#
loop_
_entity.id
_entity.type
_entity.pdbx_description
1 polymer ?
#
loop_
_entity_poly.entity_id
_entity_poly.type
_entity_poly.pdbx_seq_one_letter_code
_entity_poly.pdbx_strand_id
1 'polypeptide(L)'
;MSIMVMPKKPAQPQTNSNETPKRTAAEMGTFVDTRDGTEYKTCKIGNQVWLAENLKFELDSDDCVVYDEDYQYFDKYGYLYSEKGLKEAIPEGWHLPSKKEWETMIRFAKKDSRCKDVLSVIASEEWIDSSSDKYGFSMVPGGRRDDNDDFELIDFSAHFWCVEKTVDPISHAIGREKFYTCVRFEDGSDEIDDEDYPAYASVRLVKDAE
;
A
#
# COMPACT_ATOMS: atom_id res chain seq x y z
N MET A 1 -72.66 -37.50 1.89
CA MET A 1 -71.48 -37.03 1.22
C MET A 1 -70.73 -36.17 2.25
N SER A 2 -69.68 -36.74 2.89
CA SER A 2 -68.83 -36.03 3.87
C SER A 2 -67.63 -35.42 3.16
N ILE A 3 -67.55 -34.15 3.24
CA ILE A 3 -66.38 -33.42 2.69
C ILE A 3 -65.27 -33.45 3.70
N MET A 4 -64.17 -34.13 3.34
CA MET A 4 -62.95 -34.25 4.15
C MET A 4 -62.11 -32.97 3.98
N VAL A 5 -62.00 -32.15 5.03
CA VAL A 5 -61.16 -30.94 5.03
C VAL A 5 -59.77 -31.36 5.44
N MET A 6 -58.80 -31.19 4.55
CA MET A 6 -57.37 -31.42 4.83
C MET A 6 -56.79 -30.29 5.68
N PRO A 7 -55.96 -30.59 6.66
CA PRO A 7 -55.32 -29.56 7.48
C PRO A 7 -54.18 -28.83 6.69
N LYS A 8 -54.17 -27.49 6.74
CA LYS A 8 -53.13 -26.65 6.19
C LYS A 8 -51.80 -26.85 6.97
N LYS A 9 -50.72 -27.09 6.22
CA LYS A 9 -49.36 -27.17 6.70
C LYS A 9 -48.97 -25.82 7.34
N PRO A 10 -48.34 -25.80 8.54
CA PRO A 10 -47.89 -24.55 9.17
C PRO A 10 -46.74 -23.91 8.37
N ALA A 11 -46.82 -22.60 8.19
CA ALA A 11 -45.80 -21.81 7.54
C ALA A 11 -44.51 -21.81 8.39
N GLN A 12 -43.38 -22.12 7.77
CA GLN A 12 -42.07 -21.98 8.38
C GLN A 12 -41.73 -20.49 8.54
N PRO A 13 -41.09 -20.08 9.63
CA PRO A 13 -40.63 -18.71 9.78
C PRO A 13 -39.53 -18.42 8.76
N GLN A 14 -39.75 -17.44 7.90
CA GLN A 14 -38.70 -16.89 7.05
C GLN A 14 -37.75 -16.09 7.93
N THR A 15 -36.54 -16.58 8.14
CA THR A 15 -35.43 -15.81 8.71
C THR A 15 -34.99 -14.81 7.66
N ASN A 16 -35.43 -13.58 7.79
CA ASN A 16 -34.84 -12.43 7.07
C ASN A 16 -33.43 -12.18 7.61
N SER A 17 -32.43 -12.81 7.03
CA SER A 17 -31.04 -12.46 7.22
C SER A 17 -30.66 -11.30 6.27
N ASN A 18 -31.25 -10.13 6.47
CA ASN A 18 -30.68 -8.88 6.03
C ASN A 18 -29.75 -8.34 7.13
N GLU A 19 -28.70 -9.09 7.44
CA GLU A 19 -27.55 -8.50 8.11
C GLU A 19 -26.75 -7.74 7.05
N THR A 20 -26.88 -6.43 7.05
CA THR A 20 -25.92 -5.53 6.41
C THR A 20 -24.54 -5.90 6.97
N PRO A 21 -23.53 -6.22 6.15
CA PRO A 21 -22.21 -6.56 6.67
C PRO A 21 -21.73 -5.40 7.53
N LYS A 22 -21.48 -5.68 8.82
CA LYS A 22 -20.97 -4.75 9.79
C LYS A 22 -19.64 -4.23 9.23
N ARG A 23 -19.55 -2.93 8.93
CA ARG A 23 -18.29 -2.29 8.49
C ARG A 23 -17.25 -2.62 9.55
N THR A 24 -16.30 -3.48 9.19
CA THR A 24 -15.16 -3.78 10.06
C THR A 24 -14.35 -2.49 10.14
N ALA A 25 -14.11 -1.98 11.34
CA ALA A 25 -13.16 -0.89 11.53
C ALA A 25 -11.80 -1.33 11.01
N ALA A 26 -11.03 -0.41 10.44
CA ALA A 26 -9.66 -0.69 10.02
C ALA A 26 -8.88 -1.29 11.21
N GLU A 27 -8.23 -2.43 10.99
CA GLU A 27 -7.33 -2.99 11.99
C GLU A 27 -6.03 -2.18 11.96
N MET A 28 -5.94 -1.19 12.84
CA MET A 28 -4.78 -0.32 13.01
C MET A 28 -3.88 -0.85 14.12
N GLY A 29 -2.58 -0.65 13.95
CA GLY A 29 -1.57 -0.96 14.94
C GLY A 29 -0.41 0.01 14.89
N THR A 30 0.67 -0.32 15.59
CA THR A 30 1.93 0.43 15.57
C THR A 30 3.11 -0.51 15.41
N PHE A 31 4.18 0.01 14.84
CA PHE A 31 5.48 -0.62 14.74
C PHE A 31 6.55 0.40 15.18
N VAL A 32 7.41 0.00 16.10
CA VAL A 32 8.56 0.81 16.52
C VAL A 32 9.81 0.24 15.85
N ASP A 33 10.47 1.05 15.02
CA ASP A 33 11.78 0.70 14.48
C ASP A 33 12.82 0.83 15.59
N THR A 34 13.36 -0.31 16.02
CA THR A 34 14.30 -0.34 17.16
C THR A 34 15.67 0.23 16.83
N ARG A 35 15.94 0.54 15.56
CA ARG A 35 17.22 1.12 15.13
C ARG A 35 17.34 2.58 15.50
N ASP A 36 16.22 3.35 15.41
CA ASP A 36 16.17 4.79 15.67
C ASP A 36 15.07 5.21 16.65
N GLY A 37 14.17 4.29 17.01
CA GLY A 37 13.02 4.54 17.89
C GLY A 37 11.82 5.17 17.20
N THR A 38 11.82 5.31 15.88
CA THR A 38 10.67 5.85 15.11
C THR A 38 9.47 4.93 15.23
N GLU A 39 8.32 5.49 15.62
CA GLU A 39 7.04 4.80 15.68
C GLU A 39 6.25 5.05 14.38
N TYR A 40 5.84 3.98 13.72
CA TYR A 40 5.01 3.99 12.54
C TYR A 40 3.62 3.46 12.84
N LYS A 41 2.60 4.10 12.29
CA LYS A 41 1.26 3.49 12.22
C LYS A 41 1.30 2.32 11.24
N THR A 42 0.50 1.30 11.54
CA THR A 42 0.30 0.15 10.65
C THR A 42 -1.17 -0.07 10.39
N CYS A 43 -1.51 -0.63 9.24
CA CYS A 43 -2.87 -1.01 8.90
C CYS A 43 -2.90 -2.41 8.28
N LYS A 44 -3.98 -3.14 8.52
CA LYS A 44 -4.20 -4.46 7.91
C LYS A 44 -5.16 -4.34 6.73
N ILE A 45 -4.71 -4.82 5.57
CA ILE A 45 -5.50 -4.89 4.35
C ILE A 45 -5.50 -6.33 3.84
N GLY A 46 -6.61 -7.03 3.97
CA GLY A 46 -6.68 -8.46 3.70
C GLY A 46 -5.80 -9.27 4.66
N ASN A 47 -4.86 -10.03 4.13
CA ASN A 47 -3.90 -10.83 4.90
C ASN A 47 -2.51 -10.19 4.98
N GLN A 48 -2.42 -8.89 4.73
CA GLN A 48 -1.17 -8.14 4.75
C GLN A 48 -1.24 -7.03 5.80
N VAL A 49 -0.14 -6.82 6.51
CA VAL A 49 0.05 -5.67 7.39
C VAL A 49 1.03 -4.71 6.73
N TRP A 50 0.62 -3.48 6.53
CA TRP A 50 1.37 -2.43 5.85
C TRP A 50 1.76 -1.33 6.83
N LEU A 51 2.91 -0.68 6.60
CA LEU A 51 3.11 0.63 7.20
C LEU A 51 2.07 1.60 6.62
N ALA A 52 1.47 2.40 7.48
CA ALA A 52 0.51 3.44 7.08
C ALA A 52 1.18 4.79 6.79
N GLU A 53 2.50 4.80 6.83
CA GLU A 53 3.37 5.96 6.58
C GLU A 53 4.54 5.55 5.70
N ASN A 54 5.09 6.47 4.93
CA ASN A 54 6.33 6.24 4.22
C ASN A 54 7.48 6.07 5.21
N LEU A 55 8.48 5.29 4.84
CA LEU A 55 9.63 5.03 5.69
C LEU A 55 10.41 6.32 5.96
N LYS A 56 10.86 6.48 7.23
CA LYS A 56 11.55 7.67 7.75
C LYS A 56 12.92 7.35 8.37
N PHE A 57 13.45 6.14 8.11
CA PHE A 57 14.75 5.73 8.63
C PHE A 57 15.85 6.40 7.84
N GLU A 58 16.67 7.23 8.52
CA GLU A 58 17.81 7.92 7.93
C GLU A 58 18.97 6.95 7.71
N LEU A 59 19.60 7.03 6.55
CA LEU A 59 20.83 6.29 6.24
C LEU A 59 22.05 7.21 6.44
N ASP A 60 23.15 6.64 6.90
CA ASP A 60 24.44 7.35 7.03
C ASP A 60 25.14 7.59 5.66
N SER A 61 24.37 7.71 4.60
CA SER A 61 24.84 7.90 3.22
C SER A 61 23.87 8.76 2.42
N ASP A 62 24.30 9.18 1.23
CA ASP A 62 23.45 9.92 0.28
C ASP A 62 22.36 9.04 -0.38
N ASP A 63 22.20 7.77 0.08
CA ASP A 63 21.21 6.84 -0.45
C ASP A 63 19.79 7.05 0.09
N CYS A 64 19.57 8.08 0.93
CA CYS A 64 18.26 8.63 1.24
C CYS A 64 18.29 10.15 1.25
N VAL A 65 17.23 10.78 0.77
CA VAL A 65 17.08 12.23 0.69
C VAL A 65 15.66 12.65 1.05
N VAL A 66 15.50 13.84 1.62
CA VAL A 66 14.19 14.48 1.76
C VAL A 66 13.86 15.15 0.43
N TYR A 67 12.56 15.20 0.06
CA TYR A 67 12.13 15.87 -1.17
C TYR A 67 12.63 17.33 -1.20
N ASP A 68 13.22 17.74 -2.33
CA ASP A 68 13.79 19.07 -2.57
C ASP A 68 14.85 19.49 -1.51
N GLU A 69 15.41 18.51 -0.79
CA GLU A 69 16.33 18.70 0.34
C GLU A 69 15.77 19.63 1.46
N ASP A 70 14.43 19.77 1.50
CA ASP A 70 13.75 20.63 2.46
C ASP A 70 12.95 19.80 3.48
N TYR A 71 13.37 19.87 4.74
CA TYR A 71 12.79 19.12 5.85
C TYR A 71 11.32 19.49 6.16
N GLN A 72 10.75 20.55 5.55
CA GLN A 72 9.32 20.81 5.65
C GLN A 72 8.47 19.66 5.06
N TYR A 73 9.04 18.90 4.13
CA TYR A 73 8.38 17.76 3.48
C TYR A 73 8.52 16.44 4.27
N PHE A 74 9.45 16.38 5.22
CA PHE A 74 9.82 15.14 5.89
C PHE A 74 8.68 14.49 6.68
N ASP A 75 7.96 15.25 7.47
CA ASP A 75 6.90 14.70 8.33
C ASP A 75 5.80 14.01 7.53
N LYS A 76 5.46 14.56 6.36
CA LYS A 76 4.39 14.07 5.48
C LYS A 76 4.87 12.96 4.55
N TYR A 77 6.01 13.12 3.92
CA TYR A 77 6.44 12.26 2.82
C TYR A 77 7.56 11.28 3.18
N GLY A 78 8.26 11.47 4.30
CA GLY A 78 9.42 10.68 4.69
C GLY A 78 10.62 10.89 3.78
N TYR A 79 11.50 9.90 3.72
CA TYR A 79 12.63 9.89 2.80
C TYR A 79 12.29 9.25 1.45
N LEU A 80 12.95 9.73 0.41
CA LEU A 80 13.12 9.03 -0.86
C LEU A 80 14.45 8.26 -0.77
N TYR A 81 14.45 7.01 -1.18
CA TYR A 81 15.61 6.11 -1.12
C TYR A 81 16.11 5.74 -2.50
N SER A 82 17.43 5.63 -2.67
CA SER A 82 18.02 5.01 -3.85
C SER A 82 17.90 3.48 -3.79
N GLU A 83 18.04 2.78 -4.93
CA GLU A 83 18.08 1.31 -4.96
C GLU A 83 19.14 0.74 -4.01
N LYS A 84 20.29 1.39 -3.91
CA LYS A 84 21.42 0.95 -3.06
C LYS A 84 21.09 0.99 -1.58
N GLY A 85 20.33 2.00 -1.16
CA GLY A 85 19.92 2.19 0.24
C GLY A 85 18.86 1.20 0.71
N LEU A 86 18.09 0.59 -0.20
CA LEU A 86 16.93 -0.24 0.16
C LEU A 86 17.26 -1.38 1.13
N LYS A 87 18.41 -2.02 0.95
CA LYS A 87 18.78 -3.16 1.81
C LYS A 87 19.02 -2.74 3.27
N GLU A 88 19.59 -1.57 3.48
CA GLU A 88 19.88 -1.03 4.81
C GLU A 88 18.63 -0.39 5.42
N ALA A 89 17.80 0.24 4.58
CA ALA A 89 16.58 0.92 5.01
C ALA A 89 15.53 -0.03 5.62
N ILE A 90 15.47 -1.30 5.20
CA ILE A 90 14.40 -2.25 5.59
C ILE A 90 14.70 -2.87 6.95
N PRO A 91 13.85 -2.68 7.99
CA PRO A 91 14.02 -3.29 9.32
C PRO A 91 13.68 -4.77 9.31
N GLU A 92 14.18 -5.52 10.31
CA GLU A 92 13.89 -6.94 10.51
C GLU A 92 12.37 -7.18 10.68
N GLY A 93 11.88 -8.25 10.06
CA GLY A 93 10.45 -8.65 10.10
C GLY A 93 9.57 -7.90 9.10
N TRP A 94 10.11 -6.96 8.35
CA TRP A 94 9.44 -6.28 7.25
C TRP A 94 10.15 -6.52 5.92
N HIS A 95 9.45 -6.28 4.83
CA HIS A 95 10.05 -6.37 3.50
C HIS A 95 9.46 -5.33 2.55
N LEU A 96 10.20 -5.07 1.48
CA LEU A 96 9.72 -4.27 0.37
C LEU A 96 8.66 -5.08 -0.39
N PRO A 97 7.47 -4.52 -0.62
CA PRO A 97 6.41 -5.25 -1.30
C PRO A 97 6.82 -5.66 -2.71
N SER A 98 6.40 -6.84 -3.13
CA SER A 98 6.43 -7.24 -4.53
C SER A 98 5.26 -6.60 -5.27
N LYS A 99 5.36 -6.48 -6.60
CA LYS A 99 4.22 -6.05 -7.45
C LYS A 99 2.97 -6.88 -7.16
N LYS A 100 3.12 -8.19 -6.96
CA LYS A 100 2.03 -9.10 -6.62
C LYS A 100 1.35 -8.77 -5.28
N GLU A 101 2.10 -8.29 -4.29
CA GLU A 101 1.54 -7.88 -2.99
C GLU A 101 0.75 -6.59 -3.14
N TRP A 102 1.24 -5.61 -3.90
CA TRP A 102 0.49 -4.42 -4.28
C TRP A 102 -0.81 -4.78 -5.00
N GLU A 103 -0.76 -5.61 -6.03
CA GLU A 103 -1.95 -6.08 -6.77
C GLU A 103 -2.96 -6.81 -5.87
N THR A 104 -2.46 -7.58 -4.90
CA THR A 104 -3.29 -8.32 -3.96
C THR A 104 -4.02 -7.37 -3.02
N MET A 105 -3.32 -6.38 -2.47
CA MET A 105 -3.88 -5.33 -1.64
C MET A 105 -4.94 -4.52 -2.41
N ILE A 106 -4.62 -4.04 -3.61
CA ILE A 106 -5.52 -3.27 -4.47
C ILE A 106 -6.79 -4.06 -4.79
N ARG A 107 -6.63 -5.32 -5.20
CA ARG A 107 -7.77 -6.19 -5.53
C ARG A 107 -8.67 -6.42 -4.32
N PHE A 108 -8.07 -6.62 -3.15
CA PHE A 108 -8.82 -6.75 -1.90
C PHE A 108 -9.58 -5.46 -1.59
N ALA A 109 -8.89 -4.31 -1.61
CA ALA A 109 -9.48 -3.02 -1.29
C ALA A 109 -10.63 -2.64 -2.23
N LYS A 110 -10.45 -2.82 -3.55
CA LYS A 110 -11.51 -2.61 -4.55
C LYS A 110 -12.72 -3.50 -4.32
N LYS A 111 -12.50 -4.79 -4.08
CA LYS A 111 -13.58 -5.77 -3.86
C LYS A 111 -14.35 -5.49 -2.58
N ASP A 112 -13.64 -5.26 -1.47
CA ASP A 112 -14.24 -5.03 -0.14
C ASP A 112 -14.98 -3.69 -0.08
N SER A 113 -14.47 -2.66 -0.73
CA SER A 113 -15.08 -1.34 -0.79
C SER A 113 -16.07 -1.17 -1.94
N ARG A 114 -16.09 -2.09 -2.90
CA ARG A 114 -16.87 -2.02 -4.15
C ARG A 114 -16.56 -0.74 -4.94
N CYS A 115 -15.36 -0.23 -4.82
CA CYS A 115 -14.90 0.94 -5.57
C CYS A 115 -14.24 0.52 -6.89
N LYS A 116 -14.22 1.43 -7.85
CA LYS A 116 -13.47 1.25 -9.10
C LYS A 116 -12.05 1.75 -8.93
N ASP A 117 -11.92 2.95 -8.40
CA ASP A 117 -10.65 3.60 -8.11
C ASP A 117 -10.19 3.25 -6.69
N VAL A 118 -9.01 2.65 -6.56
CA VAL A 118 -8.45 2.25 -5.28
C VAL A 118 -8.03 3.43 -4.42
N LEU A 119 -7.59 4.54 -5.01
CA LEU A 119 -7.18 5.74 -4.28
C LEU A 119 -8.32 6.32 -3.45
N SER A 120 -9.57 6.16 -3.89
CA SER A 120 -10.74 6.57 -3.10
C SER A 120 -10.87 5.91 -1.72
N VAL A 121 -10.05 4.89 -1.43
CA VAL A 121 -10.11 4.12 -0.16
C VAL A 121 -8.76 3.89 0.52
N ILE A 122 -7.64 4.25 -0.13
CA ILE A 122 -6.29 4.09 0.45
C ILE A 122 -5.47 5.38 0.45
N ALA A 123 -5.85 6.39 -0.33
CA ALA A 123 -5.17 7.69 -0.31
C ALA A 123 -5.56 8.52 0.91
N SER A 124 -4.66 9.40 1.33
CA SER A 124 -4.99 10.41 2.35
C SER A 124 -6.04 11.38 1.82
N GLU A 125 -6.87 11.91 2.71
CA GLU A 125 -7.87 12.94 2.36
C GLU A 125 -7.21 14.24 1.84
N GLU A 126 -5.96 14.49 2.22
CA GLU A 126 -5.19 15.63 1.73
C GLU A 126 -4.79 15.50 0.26
N TRP A 127 -4.64 14.27 -0.25
CA TRP A 127 -4.34 14.04 -1.66
C TRP A 127 -5.61 13.94 -2.51
N ILE A 128 -6.57 13.15 -2.06
CA ILE A 128 -7.83 12.91 -2.77
C ILE A 128 -8.99 13.33 -1.86
N ASP A 129 -9.57 14.48 -2.10
CA ASP A 129 -10.67 15.07 -1.29
C ASP A 129 -11.83 14.11 -1.02
N SER A 130 -12.10 13.20 -1.94
CA SER A 130 -13.18 12.21 -1.81
C SER A 130 -12.72 10.88 -1.23
N SER A 131 -11.44 10.73 -0.88
CA SER A 131 -10.94 9.50 -0.27
C SER A 131 -11.56 9.31 1.12
N SER A 132 -11.92 8.08 1.40
CA SER A 132 -12.37 7.68 2.74
C SER A 132 -11.24 7.16 3.62
N ASP A 133 -10.05 6.98 3.06
CA ASP A 133 -8.91 6.28 3.68
C ASP A 133 -9.38 5.10 4.56
N LYS A 134 -10.24 4.27 4.00
CA LYS A 134 -11.03 3.25 4.72
C LYS A 134 -10.18 2.34 5.60
N TYR A 135 -8.95 2.09 5.18
CA TYR A 135 -8.02 1.19 5.85
C TYR A 135 -7.00 1.92 6.72
N GLY A 136 -6.97 3.26 6.67
CA GLY A 136 -5.93 4.06 7.31
C GLY A 136 -4.56 3.84 6.69
N PHE A 137 -4.50 3.51 5.39
CA PHE A 137 -3.25 3.33 4.66
C PHE A 137 -2.55 4.67 4.40
N SER A 138 -3.34 5.74 4.28
CA SER A 138 -2.88 7.14 4.19
C SER A 138 -1.80 7.34 3.13
N MET A 139 -2.02 6.84 1.91
CA MET A 139 -1.09 7.06 0.81
C MET A 139 -0.98 8.55 0.50
N VAL A 140 0.24 9.03 0.34
CA VAL A 140 0.55 10.43 0.01
C VAL A 140 1.35 10.52 -1.28
N PRO A 141 1.17 11.56 -2.11
CA PRO A 141 1.87 11.75 -3.37
C PRO A 141 3.25 12.37 -3.15
N GLY A 142 4.21 11.55 -2.70
CA GLY A 142 5.55 11.98 -2.32
C GLY A 142 6.48 12.29 -3.50
N GLY A 143 6.03 12.10 -4.75
CA GLY A 143 6.88 12.32 -5.92
C GLY A 143 8.07 11.35 -5.99
N ARG A 144 9.12 11.79 -6.67
CA ARG A 144 10.37 11.05 -6.89
C ARG A 144 11.54 11.99 -7.13
N ARG A 145 12.77 11.46 -7.20
CA ARG A 145 13.94 12.14 -7.77
C ARG A 145 14.41 11.33 -8.97
N ASP A 146 14.68 11.98 -10.09
CA ASP A 146 15.12 11.36 -11.33
C ASP A 146 16.65 11.17 -11.41
N ASP A 147 17.15 10.61 -12.52
CA ASP A 147 18.59 10.39 -12.76
C ASP A 147 19.38 11.68 -13.02
N ASN A 148 18.72 12.82 -13.23
CA ASN A 148 19.34 14.12 -13.40
C ASN A 148 19.40 14.92 -12.10
N ASP A 149 19.04 14.28 -10.97
CA ASP A 149 18.92 14.89 -9.65
C ASP A 149 17.75 15.88 -9.51
N ASP A 150 16.77 15.86 -10.44
CA ASP A 150 15.59 16.70 -10.36
C ASP A 150 14.49 16.04 -9.52
N PHE A 151 13.90 16.80 -8.58
CA PHE A 151 12.74 16.38 -7.81
C PHE A 151 11.46 16.68 -8.58
N GLU A 152 10.61 15.67 -8.71
CA GLU A 152 9.43 15.73 -9.57
C GLU A 152 8.18 15.15 -8.89
N LEU A 153 7.02 15.61 -9.37
CA LEU A 153 5.72 14.97 -9.15
C LEU A 153 5.21 14.94 -7.70
N ILE A 154 5.80 15.73 -6.78
CA ILE A 154 5.19 15.92 -5.46
C ILE A 154 3.77 16.48 -5.61
N ASP A 155 2.86 16.06 -4.75
CA ASP A 155 1.42 16.39 -4.77
C ASP A 155 0.64 15.85 -6.00
N PHE A 156 1.32 15.21 -6.97
CA PHE A 156 0.69 14.65 -8.17
C PHE A 156 0.64 13.12 -8.16
N SER A 157 1.75 12.48 -7.84
CA SER A 157 1.82 11.02 -7.86
C SER A 157 2.65 10.44 -6.71
N ALA A 158 2.32 9.21 -6.34
CA ALA A 158 3.08 8.45 -5.36
C ALA A 158 3.90 7.38 -6.06
N HIS A 159 5.20 7.34 -5.77
CA HIS A 159 6.15 6.40 -6.32
C HIS A 159 6.75 5.55 -5.21
N PHE A 160 6.62 4.21 -5.32
CA PHE A 160 7.12 3.29 -4.31
C PHE A 160 8.01 2.23 -4.91
N TRP A 161 9.15 2.02 -4.29
CA TRP A 161 9.97 0.86 -4.60
C TRP A 161 9.21 -0.45 -4.35
N CYS A 162 9.34 -1.38 -5.28
CA CYS A 162 8.85 -2.73 -5.11
C CYS A 162 9.85 -3.77 -5.66
N VAL A 163 9.68 -5.03 -5.27
CA VAL A 163 10.48 -6.14 -5.78
C VAL A 163 9.74 -6.81 -6.91
N GLU A 164 10.36 -6.90 -8.07
CA GLU A 164 9.89 -7.75 -9.15
C GLU A 164 10.57 -9.12 -9.06
N LYS A 165 9.76 -10.19 -8.98
CA LYS A 165 10.24 -11.57 -8.99
C LYS A 165 10.33 -12.16 -10.40
N THR A 166 10.67 -11.39 -11.41
CA THR A 166 10.96 -11.96 -12.71
C THR A 166 12.40 -12.42 -12.76
N VAL A 167 12.59 -13.72 -12.59
CA VAL A 167 13.87 -14.38 -12.92
C VAL A 167 13.95 -14.49 -14.42
N ASP A 168 14.23 -13.37 -15.09
CA ASP A 168 14.66 -13.41 -16.47
C ASP A 168 15.95 -14.25 -16.56
N PRO A 169 16.04 -15.20 -17.51
CA PRO A 169 17.18 -16.10 -17.61
C PRO A 169 18.54 -15.38 -17.75
N ILE A 170 18.56 -14.17 -18.31
CA ILE A 170 19.77 -13.37 -18.50
C ILE A 170 20.24 -12.82 -17.15
N SER A 171 19.32 -12.33 -16.35
CA SER A 171 19.61 -11.75 -15.06
C SER A 171 20.07 -12.79 -14.04
N HIS A 172 19.51 -13.99 -14.09
CA HIS A 172 20.00 -15.13 -13.32
C HIS A 172 21.44 -15.51 -13.75
N ALA A 173 21.74 -15.46 -15.04
CA ALA A 173 23.07 -15.76 -15.58
C ALA A 173 24.15 -14.75 -15.15
N ILE A 174 23.78 -13.50 -14.85
CA ILE A 174 24.70 -12.44 -14.39
C ILE A 174 24.69 -12.24 -12.88
N GLY A 175 24.01 -13.14 -12.11
CA GLY A 175 24.00 -13.14 -10.65
C GLY A 175 23.14 -12.03 -10.00
N ARG A 176 22.22 -11.42 -10.73
CA ARG A 176 21.21 -10.52 -10.15
C ARG A 176 20.05 -11.33 -9.60
N GLU A 177 19.98 -11.47 -8.29
CA GLU A 177 18.92 -12.25 -7.61
C GLU A 177 17.64 -11.47 -7.34
N LYS A 178 17.70 -10.13 -7.36
CA LYS A 178 16.54 -9.26 -7.12
C LYS A 178 16.55 -8.10 -8.11
N PHE A 179 15.40 -7.86 -8.72
CA PHE A 179 15.13 -6.62 -9.44
C PHE A 179 14.25 -5.76 -8.57
N TYR A 180 14.58 -4.50 -8.50
CA TYR A 180 13.70 -3.49 -7.97
C TYR A 180 13.05 -2.77 -9.14
N THR A 181 11.80 -2.42 -8.99
CA THR A 181 11.06 -1.56 -9.89
C THR A 181 10.26 -0.57 -9.06
N CYS A 182 9.65 0.39 -9.70
CA CYS A 182 8.80 1.37 -9.03
C CYS A 182 7.35 1.13 -9.44
N VAL A 183 6.44 1.19 -8.48
CA VAL A 183 5.00 1.29 -8.73
C VAL A 183 4.57 2.72 -8.56
N ARG A 184 3.81 3.23 -9.53
CA ARG A 184 3.27 4.58 -9.53
C ARG A 184 1.77 4.55 -9.29
N PHE A 185 1.28 5.49 -8.49
CA PHE A 185 -0.13 5.79 -8.30
C PHE A 185 -0.36 7.26 -8.66
N GLU A 186 -1.40 7.51 -9.44
CA GLU A 186 -1.78 8.83 -9.90
C GLU A 186 -3.30 8.97 -9.85
N ASP A 187 -3.80 10.17 -9.53
CA ASP A 187 -5.25 10.42 -9.51
C ASP A 187 -5.87 10.15 -10.88
N GLY A 188 -6.95 9.40 -10.88
CA GLY A 188 -7.64 8.98 -12.10
C GLY A 188 -7.02 7.78 -12.83
N SER A 189 -5.92 7.19 -12.32
CA SER A 189 -5.35 5.95 -12.84
C SER A 189 -5.70 4.75 -11.96
N ASP A 190 -6.23 3.71 -12.58
CA ASP A 190 -6.58 2.43 -11.93
C ASP A 190 -5.46 1.38 -12.04
N GLU A 191 -4.40 1.69 -12.75
CA GLU A 191 -3.32 0.77 -13.08
C GLU A 191 -2.06 1.09 -12.29
N ILE A 192 -1.37 0.03 -11.86
CA ILE A 192 0.01 0.14 -11.39
C ILE A 192 0.87 0.28 -12.64
N ASP A 193 1.42 1.47 -12.82
CA ASP A 193 2.46 1.70 -13.82
C ASP A 193 3.81 1.30 -13.23
N ASP A 194 4.54 0.42 -13.90
CA ASP A 194 5.85 -0.10 -13.49
C ASP A 194 6.96 0.21 -14.52
N GLU A 195 6.69 1.08 -15.48
CA GLU A 195 7.66 1.47 -16.51
C GLU A 195 8.67 2.51 -16.03
N ASP A 196 8.44 3.06 -14.82
CA ASP A 196 9.22 4.17 -14.30
C ASP A 196 10.28 3.69 -13.30
N TYR A 197 11.56 3.92 -13.61
CA TYR A 197 12.69 3.58 -12.76
C TYR A 197 13.38 4.85 -12.27
N PRO A 198 12.90 5.44 -11.15
CA PRO A 198 13.47 6.67 -10.61
C PRO A 198 14.83 6.41 -9.97
N ALA A 199 15.66 7.45 -9.82
CA ALA A 199 16.88 7.36 -9.02
C ALA A 199 16.54 7.17 -7.53
N TYR A 200 15.46 7.85 -7.06
CA TYR A 200 14.97 7.74 -5.69
C TYR A 200 13.44 7.73 -5.67
N ALA A 201 12.88 6.86 -4.83
CA ALA A 201 11.44 6.77 -4.57
C ALA A 201 11.15 6.50 -3.10
N SER A 202 9.88 6.68 -2.71
CA SER A 202 9.40 6.35 -1.37
C SER A 202 9.44 4.85 -1.11
N VAL A 203 9.49 4.49 0.17
CA VAL A 203 9.39 3.10 0.63
C VAL A 203 8.16 2.93 1.51
N ARG A 204 7.33 1.94 1.18
CA ARG A 204 6.20 1.50 1.97
C ARG A 204 6.37 0.01 2.23
N LEU A 205 6.51 -0.38 3.49
CA LEU A 205 6.83 -1.76 3.85
C LEU A 205 5.59 -2.59 4.15
N VAL A 206 5.74 -3.90 3.99
CA VAL A 206 4.69 -4.90 4.21
C VAL A 206 5.26 -6.10 4.98
N LYS A 207 4.39 -6.79 5.71
CA LYS A 207 4.61 -8.13 6.26
C LYS A 207 3.34 -8.95 6.19
N ASP A 208 3.48 -10.27 6.26
CA ASP A 208 2.32 -11.17 6.37
C ASP A 208 1.60 -10.93 7.70
N ALA A 209 0.27 -10.98 7.68
CA ALA A 209 -0.51 -11.00 8.91
C ALA A 209 -0.36 -12.37 9.60
N GLU A 210 -0.11 -12.36 10.89
CA GLU A 210 -0.09 -13.55 11.75
C GLU A 210 -1.49 -14.16 11.88
#